data_9f348e25451964c76cd39e60cb5397c1
#
_entry.id   9f348e25451964c76cd39e60cb5397c1
#
_cell.length_a   1.000
_cell.length_b   1.000
_cell.length_c   1.000
_cell.angle_alpha   90.00
_cell.angle_beta   90.00
_cell.angle_gamma   90.00
#
_symmetry.space_group_name_H-M   'P 1'
#
loop_
_entity.id
_entity.type
_entity.pdbx_description
1 polymer ?
#
loop_
_entity_poly.entity_id
_entity_poly.type
_entity_poly.pdbx_seq_one_letter_code
_entity_poly.pdbx_strand_id
1 'polypeptide(L)'
;MTDPALDFELGLVALGNHAFEGNNNCYVLGLEDGATTTLVDTGVASDDTRRQLQEGLAEYDLAFADIERILLTHHHADHTGLAGEIQAESGCPVNVHEADAPLVAQDPEAMAAQEDRLRNAIDEWGMPEEKQEELLAFLDGSAGMDGEAPEVTTFEDGDTFDLGSVELEAVHMPGHAAGLAGFAFEGRDGEELFSGDALLPYYTPNVGGADIRVDGALEQYLDALVDIISRQYTRAWPGHRGPIIDPPGRAADIISHHRDRTERVVGVLDDGPATPWEVSAELFGSLSFIHILHGPGEAFAHLEHLLDAGVVARTGRAFELLESEPNLDSLFPDVPAALAVGRHPGH
;
A
#
# COMPACT_ATOMS: atom_id res chain seq x y z
N MET A 1 16.87 -19.16 3.84
CA MET A 1 16.42 -20.45 3.20
C MET A 1 16.33 -20.16 1.71
N THR A 2 17.16 -20.81 0.90
CA THR A 2 17.11 -20.62 -0.58
C THR A 2 15.79 -21.18 -1.11
N ASP A 3 14.95 -20.32 -1.69
CA ASP A 3 13.78 -20.74 -2.44
C ASP A 3 14.27 -21.38 -3.76
N PRO A 4 13.95 -22.66 -4.05
CA PRO A 4 14.44 -23.34 -5.25
C PRO A 4 13.95 -22.71 -6.57
N ALA A 5 12.99 -21.79 -6.50
CA ALA A 5 12.48 -21.04 -7.66
C ALA A 5 13.29 -19.78 -7.99
N LEU A 6 14.26 -19.41 -7.16
CA LEU A 6 15.12 -18.24 -7.38
C LEU A 6 16.55 -18.66 -7.74
N ASP A 7 17.20 -17.87 -8.59
CA ASP A 7 18.61 -18.07 -8.97
C ASP A 7 19.58 -17.29 -8.04
N PHE A 8 19.03 -16.59 -7.03
CA PHE A 8 19.75 -15.87 -5.97
C PHE A 8 19.18 -16.23 -4.61
N GLU A 9 19.87 -15.85 -3.54
CA GLU A 9 19.42 -16.08 -2.17
C GLU A 9 18.51 -14.95 -1.70
N LEU A 10 17.28 -15.30 -1.29
CA LEU A 10 16.30 -14.39 -0.71
C LEU A 10 16.12 -14.67 0.77
N GLY A 11 16.43 -13.70 1.60
CA GLY A 11 16.08 -13.69 3.01
C GLY A 11 14.71 -13.07 3.25
N LEU A 12 13.98 -13.59 4.24
CA LEU A 12 12.71 -13.01 4.72
C LEU A 12 12.76 -12.90 6.23
N VAL A 13 12.58 -11.69 6.74
CA VAL A 13 12.37 -11.43 8.16
C VAL A 13 10.92 -11.00 8.35
N ALA A 14 10.12 -11.86 8.99
CA ALA A 14 8.73 -11.54 9.32
C ALA A 14 8.69 -10.78 10.66
N LEU A 15 8.21 -9.54 10.60
CA LEU A 15 8.14 -8.62 11.75
C LEU A 15 6.73 -8.64 12.33
N GLY A 16 6.63 -8.82 13.65
CA GLY A 16 5.35 -8.83 14.36
C GLY A 16 4.81 -7.41 14.52
N ASN A 17 3.88 -7.04 13.68
CA ASN A 17 3.14 -5.79 13.80
C ASN A 17 1.69 -6.10 14.23
N HIS A 18 1.20 -5.39 15.25
CA HIS A 18 -0.17 -5.52 15.75
C HIS A 18 -1.00 -4.25 15.52
N ALA A 19 -0.40 -3.21 14.94
CA ALA A 19 -1.03 -1.90 14.78
C ALA A 19 -1.76 -1.74 13.43
N PHE A 20 -1.35 -2.51 12.40
CA PHE A 20 -1.85 -2.39 11.02
C PHE A 20 -2.31 -3.74 10.47
N GLU A 21 -1.98 -4.06 9.21
CA GLU A 21 -2.43 -5.29 8.50
C GLU A 21 -1.85 -6.60 9.05
N GLY A 22 -1.04 -6.55 10.09
CA GLY A 22 -0.40 -7.69 10.73
C GLY A 22 1.09 -7.77 10.41
N ASN A 23 1.66 -8.99 10.40
CA ASN A 23 3.10 -9.14 10.20
C ASN A 23 3.58 -8.48 8.92
N ASN A 24 4.54 -7.56 9.06
CA ASN A 24 5.29 -6.99 7.95
C ASN A 24 6.38 -7.94 7.49
N ASN A 25 6.72 -7.87 6.22
CA ASN A 25 7.84 -8.56 5.61
C ASN A 25 8.96 -7.56 5.34
N CYS A 26 10.15 -7.86 5.84
CA CYS A 26 11.38 -7.23 5.40
C CYS A 26 12.15 -8.27 4.58
N TYR A 27 12.45 -7.97 3.32
CA TYR A 27 13.20 -8.87 2.45
C TYR A 27 14.68 -8.50 2.45
N VAL A 28 15.54 -9.52 2.46
CA VAL A 28 17.00 -9.36 2.45
C VAL A 28 17.55 -9.95 1.16
N LEU A 29 18.23 -9.14 0.38
CA LEU A 29 18.81 -9.47 -0.92
C LEU A 29 20.32 -9.21 -0.90
N GLY A 30 21.02 -9.72 -1.92
CA GLY A 30 22.47 -9.52 -2.03
C GLY A 30 23.25 -10.28 -0.98
N LEU A 31 22.83 -11.52 -0.67
CA LEU A 31 23.46 -12.41 0.31
C LEU A 31 24.67 -13.15 -0.27
N GLU A 32 24.89 -13.07 -1.58
CA GLU A 32 26.01 -13.71 -2.29
C GLU A 32 27.28 -12.86 -2.18
N ASP A 33 28.46 -13.51 -2.23
CA ASP A 33 29.75 -12.86 -2.20
C ASP A 33 29.89 -11.76 -3.28
N GLY A 34 30.04 -10.52 -2.84
CA GLY A 34 30.25 -9.34 -3.72
C GLY A 34 28.97 -8.72 -4.27
N ALA A 35 27.81 -9.21 -3.87
CA ALA A 35 26.53 -8.56 -4.12
C ALA A 35 26.29 -7.41 -3.12
N THR A 36 25.36 -6.50 -3.45
CA THR A 36 24.98 -5.35 -2.58
C THR A 36 23.89 -5.79 -1.61
N THR A 37 24.22 -5.88 -0.32
CA THR A 37 23.27 -6.25 0.74
C THR A 37 22.15 -5.22 0.85
N THR A 38 20.95 -5.61 0.46
CA THR A 38 19.81 -4.71 0.31
C THR A 38 18.61 -5.18 1.12
N LEU A 39 17.97 -4.24 1.83
CA LEU A 39 16.65 -4.47 2.45
C LEU A 39 15.54 -3.90 1.55
N VAL A 40 14.45 -4.65 1.42
CA VAL A 40 13.17 -4.12 0.94
C VAL A 40 12.26 -3.98 2.16
N ASP A 41 11.93 -2.72 2.51
CA ASP A 41 11.23 -2.28 3.71
C ASP A 41 11.96 -2.60 5.03
N THR A 42 11.51 -1.99 6.13
CA THR A 42 12.24 -2.02 7.41
C THR A 42 11.36 -2.26 8.64
N GLY A 43 10.05 -2.23 8.50
CA GLY A 43 9.11 -2.37 9.61
C GLY A 43 8.90 -1.08 10.42
N VAL A 44 7.98 -1.13 11.38
CA VAL A 44 7.62 0.00 12.25
C VAL A 44 8.72 0.29 13.28
N ALA A 45 8.93 1.57 13.64
CA ALA A 45 9.89 1.97 14.66
C ALA A 45 9.39 1.60 16.07
N SER A 46 9.69 0.39 16.49
CA SER A 46 9.44 -0.08 17.85
C SER A 46 10.59 -0.94 18.36
N ASP A 47 10.75 -1.02 19.69
CA ASP A 47 11.79 -1.86 20.30
C ASP A 47 11.62 -3.34 19.94
N ASP A 48 10.38 -3.81 19.81
CA ASP A 48 10.08 -5.20 19.43
C ASP A 48 10.43 -5.47 17.97
N THR A 49 10.06 -4.59 17.05
CA THR A 49 10.38 -4.72 15.61
C THR A 49 11.88 -4.62 15.39
N ARG A 50 12.56 -3.65 16.03
CA ARG A 50 14.01 -3.51 15.99
C ARG A 50 14.70 -4.82 16.40
N ARG A 51 14.33 -5.37 17.53
CA ARG A 51 14.90 -6.64 18.02
C ARG A 51 14.64 -7.79 17.04
N GLN A 52 13.42 -7.91 16.52
CA GLN A 52 13.06 -8.97 15.57
C GLN A 52 13.85 -8.82 14.26
N LEU A 53 14.02 -7.60 13.75
CA LEU A 53 14.82 -7.37 12.54
C LEU A 53 16.29 -7.70 12.78
N GLN A 54 16.88 -7.27 13.91
CA GLN A 54 18.26 -7.62 14.27
C GLN A 54 18.45 -9.15 14.43
N GLU A 55 17.53 -9.83 15.11
CA GLU A 55 17.56 -11.28 15.25
C GLU A 55 17.42 -12.00 13.90
N GLY A 56 16.54 -11.51 13.03
CA GLY A 56 16.35 -12.06 11.69
C GLY A 56 17.55 -11.85 10.77
N LEU A 57 18.17 -10.67 10.79
CA LEU A 57 19.41 -10.39 10.04
C LEU A 57 20.58 -11.24 10.52
N ALA A 58 20.67 -11.49 11.83
CA ALA A 58 21.73 -12.35 12.39
C ALA A 58 21.62 -13.80 11.90
N GLU A 59 20.47 -14.29 11.42
CA GLU A 59 20.37 -15.61 10.77
C GLU A 59 21.12 -15.67 9.43
N TYR A 60 21.42 -14.51 8.84
CA TYR A 60 22.21 -14.33 7.61
C TYR A 60 23.64 -13.79 7.91
N ASP A 61 24.08 -13.82 9.18
CA ASP A 61 25.35 -13.26 9.63
C ASP A 61 25.47 -11.74 9.39
N LEU A 62 24.32 -11.00 9.38
CA LEU A 62 24.25 -9.55 9.14
C LEU A 62 23.83 -8.78 10.40
N ALA A 63 24.28 -7.53 10.48
CA ALA A 63 23.81 -6.50 11.41
C ALA A 63 23.37 -5.26 10.61
N PHE A 64 22.76 -4.26 11.25
CA PHE A 64 22.36 -3.01 10.61
C PHE A 64 23.53 -2.32 9.88
N ALA A 65 24.73 -2.37 10.47
CA ALA A 65 25.93 -1.79 9.88
C ALA A 65 26.40 -2.46 8.57
N ASP A 66 25.92 -3.66 8.26
CA ASP A 66 26.28 -4.42 7.06
C ASP A 66 25.32 -4.16 5.89
N ILE A 67 24.24 -3.40 6.11
CA ILE A 67 23.26 -3.05 5.07
C ILE A 67 23.89 -1.98 4.15
N GLU A 68 23.88 -2.25 2.85
CA GLU A 68 24.46 -1.38 1.84
C GLU A 68 23.42 -0.56 1.07
N ARG A 69 22.12 -0.96 1.16
CA ARG A 69 20.99 -0.27 0.53
C ARG A 69 19.66 -0.59 1.22
N ILE A 70 18.78 0.39 1.26
CA ILE A 70 17.37 0.19 1.59
C ILE A 70 16.53 0.65 0.40
N LEU A 71 15.57 -0.19 -0.01
CA LEU A 71 14.54 0.10 -0.98
C LEU A 71 13.20 0.12 -0.24
N LEU A 72 12.52 1.25 -0.23
CA LEU A 72 11.22 1.40 0.42
C LEU A 72 10.11 1.30 -0.62
N THR A 73 9.09 0.49 -0.33
CA THR A 73 7.94 0.34 -1.22
C THR A 73 7.03 1.56 -1.18
N HIS A 74 6.81 2.15 -0.01
CA HIS A 74 6.00 3.36 0.18
C HIS A 74 6.24 4.00 1.56
N HIS A 75 5.55 5.12 1.85
CA HIS A 75 5.86 5.96 3.02
C HIS A 75 5.26 5.48 4.36
N HIS A 76 4.41 4.46 4.41
CA HIS A 76 3.77 4.07 5.66
C HIS A 76 4.78 3.61 6.71
N ALA A 77 4.49 3.95 7.98
CA ALA A 77 5.39 3.76 9.11
C ALA A 77 5.83 2.30 9.31
N ASP A 78 4.98 1.35 8.98
CA ASP A 78 5.29 -0.07 9.11
C ASP A 78 6.16 -0.64 7.98
N HIS A 79 6.51 0.19 7.01
CA HIS A 79 7.49 -0.10 5.96
C HIS A 79 8.79 0.70 6.17
N THR A 80 8.71 1.90 6.72
CA THR A 80 9.82 2.87 6.73
C THR A 80 10.46 3.08 8.10
N GLY A 81 9.79 2.68 9.18
CA GLY A 81 10.08 3.14 10.54
C GLY A 81 11.50 2.94 11.05
N LEU A 82 12.21 1.87 10.65
CA LEU A 82 13.60 1.65 11.06
C LEU A 82 14.63 2.13 10.04
N ALA A 83 14.22 2.71 8.90
CA ALA A 83 15.13 3.11 7.83
C ALA A 83 16.17 4.14 8.29
N GLY A 84 15.78 5.17 9.07
CA GLY A 84 16.69 6.18 9.59
C GLY A 84 17.72 5.62 10.57
N GLU A 85 17.29 4.73 11.46
CA GLU A 85 18.19 4.06 12.41
C GLU A 85 19.22 3.17 11.68
N ILE A 86 18.75 2.36 10.71
CA ILE A 86 19.67 1.52 9.92
C ILE A 86 20.64 2.38 9.12
N GLN A 87 20.17 3.46 8.50
CA GLN A 87 21.04 4.40 7.78
C GLN A 87 22.08 5.03 8.71
N ALA A 88 21.70 5.40 9.94
CA ALA A 88 22.64 5.99 10.89
C ALA A 88 23.77 5.03 11.28
N GLU A 89 23.52 3.72 11.32
CA GLU A 89 24.54 2.71 11.63
C GLU A 89 25.39 2.32 10.41
N SER A 90 24.75 2.15 9.24
CA SER A 90 25.41 1.63 8.02
C SER A 90 25.97 2.71 7.10
N GLY A 91 25.33 3.90 7.07
CA GLY A 91 25.57 4.94 6.07
C GLY A 91 25.02 4.62 4.68
N CYS A 92 24.13 3.63 4.57
CA CYS A 92 23.57 3.20 3.27
C CYS A 92 22.59 4.23 2.67
N PRO A 93 22.42 4.28 1.34
CA PRO A 93 21.33 5.04 0.72
C PRO A 93 19.97 4.40 1.05
N VAL A 94 18.98 5.25 1.34
CA VAL A 94 17.58 4.90 1.46
C VAL A 94 16.87 5.39 0.22
N ASN A 95 16.39 4.47 -0.60
CA ASN A 95 15.73 4.78 -1.86
C ASN A 95 14.21 4.68 -1.70
N VAL A 96 13.50 5.68 -2.19
CA VAL A 96 12.04 5.75 -2.16
C VAL A 96 11.54 6.47 -3.41
N HIS A 97 10.33 6.14 -3.87
CA HIS A 97 9.71 6.83 -5.00
C HIS A 97 9.55 8.33 -4.70
N GLU A 98 9.78 9.19 -5.71
CA GLU A 98 9.79 10.66 -5.55
C GLU A 98 8.53 11.22 -4.88
N ALA A 99 7.34 10.63 -5.16
CA ALA A 99 6.07 11.08 -4.60
C ALA A 99 5.96 10.84 -3.07
N ASP A 100 6.71 9.89 -2.51
CA ASP A 100 6.71 9.56 -1.08
C ASP A 100 7.92 10.14 -0.34
N ALA A 101 8.96 10.53 -1.07
CA ALA A 101 10.22 11.03 -0.50
C ALA A 101 10.04 12.15 0.54
N PRO A 102 9.18 13.17 0.35
CA PRO A 102 9.03 14.23 1.34
C PRO A 102 8.46 13.72 2.67
N LEU A 103 7.54 12.74 2.66
CA LEU A 103 6.97 12.18 3.88
C LEU A 103 7.96 11.24 4.58
N VAL A 104 8.68 10.41 3.85
CA VAL A 104 9.73 9.53 4.41
C VAL A 104 10.87 10.35 5.02
N ALA A 105 11.27 11.44 4.37
CA ALA A 105 12.25 12.38 4.91
C ALA A 105 11.70 13.25 6.06
N GLN A 106 10.42 13.09 6.41
CA GLN A 106 9.71 13.90 7.39
C GLN A 106 9.89 15.42 7.15
N ASP A 107 9.83 15.83 5.87
CA ASP A 107 9.96 17.24 5.48
C ASP A 107 8.85 18.06 6.17
N PRO A 108 9.19 19.13 6.91
CA PRO A 108 8.21 19.87 7.70
C PRO A 108 7.09 20.51 6.87
N GLU A 109 7.36 20.91 5.62
CA GLU A 109 6.34 21.50 4.74
C GLU A 109 5.40 20.40 4.22
N ALA A 110 5.92 19.24 3.87
CA ALA A 110 5.13 18.09 3.44
C ALA A 110 4.27 17.53 4.58
N MET A 111 4.81 17.42 5.79
CA MET A 111 4.06 16.98 6.98
C MET A 111 2.92 17.95 7.32
N ALA A 112 3.18 19.27 7.28
CA ALA A 112 2.14 20.26 7.48
C ALA A 112 1.05 20.21 6.40
N ALA A 113 1.44 20.04 5.13
CA ALA A 113 0.50 19.89 4.02
C ALA A 113 -0.35 18.61 4.16
N GLN A 114 0.23 17.52 4.65
CA GLN A 114 -0.49 16.26 4.93
C GLN A 114 -1.52 16.45 6.04
N GLU A 115 -1.16 17.15 7.12
CA GLU A 115 -2.09 17.48 8.21
C GLU A 115 -3.25 18.36 7.74
N ASP A 116 -2.98 19.37 6.92
CA ASP A 116 -4.01 20.24 6.35
C ASP A 116 -4.93 19.46 5.39
N ARG A 117 -4.38 18.55 4.57
CA ARG A 117 -5.18 17.65 3.72
C ARG A 117 -6.08 16.76 4.56
N LEU A 118 -5.56 16.16 5.62
CA LEU A 118 -6.34 15.32 6.52
C LEU A 118 -7.53 16.09 7.11
N ARG A 119 -7.28 17.29 7.65
CA ARG A 119 -8.34 18.14 8.22
C ARG A 119 -9.41 18.49 7.19
N ASN A 120 -9.00 18.79 5.96
CA ASN A 120 -9.93 19.09 4.88
C ASN A 120 -10.73 17.84 4.46
N ALA A 121 -10.07 16.69 4.32
CA ALA A 121 -10.72 15.44 3.93
C ALA A 121 -11.78 14.99 4.94
N ILE A 122 -11.46 14.96 6.23
CA ILE A 122 -12.43 14.54 7.26
C ILE A 122 -13.63 15.47 7.35
N ASP A 123 -13.46 16.78 7.09
CA ASP A 123 -14.55 17.75 6.99
C ASP A 123 -15.37 17.49 5.71
N GLU A 124 -14.70 17.34 4.57
CA GLU A 124 -15.31 17.10 3.26
C GLU A 124 -16.11 15.78 3.21
N TRP A 125 -15.63 14.76 3.90
CA TRP A 125 -16.29 13.47 4.00
C TRP A 125 -17.51 13.48 4.94
N GLY A 126 -17.76 14.56 5.67
CA GLY A 126 -18.89 14.71 6.57
C GLY A 126 -18.71 13.93 7.88
N MET A 127 -17.48 13.67 8.30
CA MET A 127 -17.19 12.96 9.55
C MET A 127 -17.70 13.75 10.77
N PRO A 128 -18.46 13.11 11.70
CA PRO A 128 -18.91 13.76 12.94
C PRO A 128 -17.76 14.23 13.81
N GLU A 129 -17.92 15.36 14.51
CA GLU A 129 -16.89 16.00 15.34
C GLU A 129 -16.30 15.02 16.38
N GLU A 130 -17.15 14.22 17.05
CA GLU A 130 -16.70 13.20 18.00
C GLU A 130 -15.73 12.18 17.37
N LYS A 131 -15.97 11.80 16.10
CA LYS A 131 -15.11 10.86 15.36
C LYS A 131 -13.84 11.52 14.84
N GLN A 132 -13.89 12.80 14.50
CA GLN A 132 -12.70 13.58 14.19
C GLN A 132 -11.76 13.65 15.41
N GLU A 133 -12.32 13.95 16.61
CA GLU A 133 -11.54 13.97 17.85
C GLU A 133 -10.93 12.58 18.17
N GLU A 134 -11.71 11.49 18.01
CA GLU A 134 -11.23 10.11 18.22
C GLU A 134 -10.07 9.77 17.27
N LEU A 135 -10.20 10.11 15.98
CA LEU A 135 -9.16 9.88 14.98
C LEU A 135 -7.89 10.67 15.29
N LEU A 136 -8.00 11.97 15.55
CA LEU A 136 -6.84 12.82 15.85
C LEU A 136 -6.11 12.35 17.11
N ALA A 137 -6.84 11.95 18.15
CA ALA A 137 -6.24 11.38 19.36
C ALA A 137 -5.53 10.04 19.09
N PHE A 138 -6.05 9.22 18.18
CA PHE A 138 -5.40 7.99 17.76
C PHE A 138 -4.09 8.28 16.99
N LEU A 139 -4.11 9.22 16.04
CA LEU A 139 -2.94 9.60 15.27
C LEU A 139 -1.84 10.22 16.16
N ASP A 140 -2.22 11.09 17.09
CA ASP A 140 -1.28 11.65 18.08
C ASP A 140 -0.64 10.53 18.94
N GLY A 141 -1.41 9.50 19.30
CA GLY A 141 -0.93 8.35 20.06
C GLY A 141 0.00 7.43 19.26
N SER A 142 -0.05 7.50 17.94
CA SER A 142 0.80 6.74 17.02
C SER A 142 2.08 7.49 16.63
N ALA A 143 2.22 8.75 17.07
CA ALA A 143 3.41 9.55 16.82
C ALA A 143 4.67 8.83 17.31
N GLY A 144 5.66 8.70 16.45
CA GLY A 144 6.92 7.98 16.72
C GLY A 144 7.01 6.58 16.09
N MET A 145 5.95 6.08 15.49
CA MET A 145 6.02 4.83 14.69
C MET A 145 6.82 5.02 13.40
N ASP A 146 6.90 6.25 12.90
CA ASP A 146 7.70 6.63 11.72
C ASP A 146 9.22 6.60 11.98
N GLY A 147 9.64 6.58 13.25
CA GLY A 147 11.04 6.52 13.64
C GLY A 147 11.85 7.78 13.30
N GLU A 148 13.17 7.60 13.14
CA GLU A 148 14.09 8.66 12.74
C GLU A 148 14.00 8.89 11.22
N ALA A 149 13.97 10.16 10.81
CA ALA A 149 13.93 10.53 9.39
C ALA A 149 15.26 10.16 8.68
N PRO A 150 15.24 9.35 7.62
CA PRO A 150 16.41 9.10 6.81
C PRO A 150 16.70 10.26 5.84
N GLU A 151 17.96 10.35 5.39
CA GLU A 151 18.28 11.06 4.16
C GLU A 151 17.91 10.16 2.97
N VAL A 152 16.99 10.60 2.11
CA VAL A 152 16.47 9.78 1.03
C VAL A 152 17.09 10.12 -0.33
N THR A 153 17.16 9.11 -1.19
CA THR A 153 17.47 9.22 -2.61
C THR A 153 16.21 8.78 -3.38
N THR A 154 15.76 9.64 -4.28
CA THR A 154 14.54 9.33 -5.05
C THR A 154 14.81 8.43 -6.24
N PHE A 155 13.79 7.68 -6.63
CA PHE A 155 13.70 6.99 -7.91
C PHE A 155 12.32 7.23 -8.57
N GLU A 156 12.22 6.95 -9.85
CA GLU A 156 11.02 7.00 -10.66
C GLU A 156 10.68 5.61 -11.22
N ASP A 157 9.50 5.51 -11.83
CA ASP A 157 9.08 4.29 -12.55
C ASP A 157 10.09 3.89 -13.63
N GLY A 158 10.42 2.60 -13.67
CA GLY A 158 11.39 2.04 -14.62
C GLY A 158 12.87 2.20 -14.23
N ASP A 159 13.19 2.88 -13.12
CA ASP A 159 14.56 2.90 -12.61
C ASP A 159 15.00 1.49 -12.17
N THR A 160 16.29 1.18 -12.36
CA THR A 160 16.82 -0.15 -12.04
C THR A 160 17.88 -0.10 -10.94
N PHE A 161 17.94 -1.17 -10.16
CA PHE A 161 18.90 -1.38 -9.08
C PHE A 161 19.65 -2.69 -9.31
N ASP A 162 20.89 -2.58 -9.79
CA ASP A 162 21.79 -3.74 -9.91
C ASP A 162 22.37 -4.07 -8.53
N LEU A 163 22.04 -5.25 -8.00
CA LEU A 163 22.55 -5.76 -6.73
C LEU A 163 23.71 -6.76 -6.91
N GLY A 164 24.11 -7.00 -8.16
CA GLY A 164 25.16 -7.95 -8.51
C GLY A 164 24.64 -9.39 -8.67
N SER A 165 23.76 -9.85 -7.79
CA SER A 165 23.10 -11.17 -7.90
C SER A 165 21.77 -11.11 -8.64
N VAL A 166 21.09 -9.99 -8.59
CA VAL A 166 19.80 -9.71 -9.25
C VAL A 166 19.72 -8.22 -9.60
N GLU A 167 19.03 -7.89 -10.68
CA GLU A 167 18.61 -6.54 -11.04
C GLU A 167 17.14 -6.40 -10.71
N LEU A 168 16.77 -5.31 -10.03
CA LEU A 168 15.41 -4.95 -9.69
C LEU A 168 14.96 -3.75 -10.53
N GLU A 169 13.77 -3.79 -11.14
CA GLU A 169 13.11 -2.66 -11.80
C GLU A 169 12.04 -2.09 -10.89
N ALA A 170 12.07 -0.79 -10.64
CA ALA A 170 11.01 -0.09 -9.93
C ALA A 170 9.76 -0.02 -10.80
N VAL A 171 8.61 -0.42 -10.25
CA VAL A 171 7.31 -0.38 -10.91
C VAL A 171 6.37 0.46 -10.05
N HIS A 172 5.99 1.65 -10.52
CA HIS A 172 5.09 2.53 -9.79
C HIS A 172 3.65 2.02 -9.86
N MET A 173 3.04 1.80 -8.70
CA MET A 173 1.71 1.20 -8.54
C MET A 173 0.86 2.03 -7.57
N PRO A 174 0.49 3.28 -7.93
CA PRO A 174 -0.24 4.18 -7.04
C PRO A 174 -1.67 3.69 -6.78
N GLY A 175 -2.27 4.24 -5.73
CA GLY A 175 -3.64 3.95 -5.29
C GLY A 175 -3.73 3.76 -3.78
N HIS A 176 -3.01 2.79 -3.21
CA HIS A 176 -2.85 2.64 -1.76
C HIS A 176 -1.98 3.75 -1.15
N ALA A 177 -0.89 4.11 -1.82
CA ALA A 177 -0.05 5.27 -1.53
C ALA A 177 0.38 5.95 -2.83
N ALA A 178 0.66 7.26 -2.78
CA ALA A 178 1.00 8.05 -3.95
C ALA A 178 2.32 7.62 -4.59
N GLY A 179 3.29 7.22 -3.78
CA GLY A 179 4.60 6.74 -4.22
C GLY A 179 4.78 5.25 -4.06
N LEU A 180 3.70 4.47 -3.93
CA LEU A 180 3.85 3.03 -3.82
C LEU A 180 4.49 2.48 -5.08
N ALA A 181 5.64 1.82 -4.91
CA ALA A 181 6.37 1.14 -5.95
C ALA A 181 6.72 -0.29 -5.52
N GLY A 182 6.55 -1.23 -6.45
CA GLY A 182 7.09 -2.57 -6.31
C GLY A 182 8.46 -2.67 -6.99
N PHE A 183 9.09 -3.82 -6.83
CA PHE A 183 10.38 -4.09 -7.47
C PHE A 183 10.27 -5.41 -8.22
N ALA A 184 10.26 -5.32 -9.56
CA ALA A 184 10.18 -6.47 -10.44
C ALA A 184 11.59 -7.04 -10.70
N PHE A 185 11.68 -8.35 -10.86
CA PHE A 185 12.93 -9.04 -11.15
C PHE A 185 12.68 -10.34 -11.92
N GLU A 186 13.70 -10.78 -12.65
CA GLU A 186 13.64 -12.05 -13.34
C GLU A 186 13.85 -13.21 -12.35
N GLY A 187 12.81 -14.02 -12.18
CA GLY A 187 12.87 -15.28 -11.46
C GLY A 187 13.11 -16.44 -12.41
N ARG A 188 13.25 -17.66 -11.90
CA ARG A 188 13.52 -18.86 -12.73
C ARG A 188 12.38 -19.20 -13.69
N ASP A 189 11.15 -19.01 -13.27
CA ASP A 189 9.95 -19.41 -14.01
C ASP A 189 9.28 -18.23 -14.73
N GLY A 190 9.90 -17.04 -14.69
CA GLY A 190 9.45 -15.77 -15.25
C GLY A 190 9.55 -14.64 -14.25
N GLU A 191 9.05 -13.47 -14.61
CA GLU A 191 9.16 -12.26 -13.80
C GLU A 191 8.39 -12.39 -12.49
N GLU A 192 8.99 -11.95 -11.38
CA GLU A 192 8.42 -11.89 -10.03
C GLU A 192 8.44 -10.45 -9.51
N LEU A 193 7.65 -10.17 -8.46
CA LEU A 193 7.44 -8.80 -7.97
C LEU A 193 7.50 -8.73 -6.44
N PHE A 194 8.33 -7.88 -5.87
CA PHE A 194 8.09 -7.37 -4.51
C PHE A 194 6.99 -6.33 -4.60
N SER A 195 5.79 -6.67 -4.15
CA SER A 195 4.60 -5.85 -4.43
C SER A 195 4.31 -4.78 -3.38
N GLY A 196 5.05 -4.76 -2.27
CA GLY A 196 4.63 -3.94 -1.13
C GLY A 196 3.16 -4.18 -0.82
N ASP A 197 2.41 -3.10 -0.64
CA ASP A 197 0.98 -3.14 -0.37
C ASP A 197 0.10 -2.90 -1.61
N ALA A 198 0.68 -2.95 -2.84
CA ALA A 198 -0.14 -2.97 -4.05
C ALA A 198 -0.95 -4.27 -4.17
N LEU A 199 -0.41 -5.38 -3.68
CA LEU A 199 -1.06 -6.68 -3.76
C LEU A 199 -0.86 -7.46 -2.46
N LEU A 200 -1.94 -7.76 -1.75
CA LEU A 200 -1.94 -8.53 -0.50
C LEU A 200 -2.68 -9.87 -0.68
N PRO A 201 -2.23 -10.96 -0.01
CA PRO A 201 -2.77 -12.30 -0.28
C PRO A 201 -4.21 -12.52 0.20
N TYR A 202 -4.64 -11.82 1.26
CA TYR A 202 -5.95 -12.05 1.89
C TYR A 202 -6.82 -10.81 1.92
N TYR A 203 -6.27 -9.68 2.33
CA TYR A 203 -7.00 -8.42 2.41
C TYR A 203 -6.86 -7.65 1.10
N THR A 204 -7.83 -6.80 0.85
CA THR A 204 -7.72 -5.78 -0.19
C THR A 204 -7.05 -4.56 0.43
N PRO A 205 -5.95 -4.07 -0.13
CA PRO A 205 -5.34 -2.84 0.35
C PRO A 205 -6.35 -1.71 0.42
N ASN A 206 -6.29 -0.87 1.45
CA ASN A 206 -7.17 0.29 1.52
C ASN A 206 -6.77 1.33 0.46
N VAL A 207 -7.75 1.89 -0.22
CA VAL A 207 -7.58 2.87 -1.30
C VAL A 207 -8.36 4.13 -0.94
N GLY A 208 -7.71 5.27 -0.97
CA GLY A 208 -8.28 6.59 -0.69
C GLY A 208 -8.32 7.00 0.78
N GLY A 209 -8.19 6.05 1.74
CA GLY A 209 -8.09 6.35 3.16
C GLY A 209 -6.68 6.17 3.73
N ALA A 210 -5.89 5.28 3.15
CA ALA A 210 -4.52 5.03 3.57
C ALA A 210 -3.58 6.18 3.16
N ASP A 211 -3.82 6.77 1.99
CA ASP A 211 -3.12 7.97 1.53
C ASP A 211 -4.09 8.93 0.83
N ILE A 212 -4.39 10.01 1.51
CA ILE A 212 -5.32 11.05 1.03
C ILE A 212 -4.68 12.02 0.00
N ARG A 213 -3.44 11.78 -0.42
CA ARG A 213 -2.75 12.56 -1.46
C ARG A 213 -3.10 12.08 -2.86
N VAL A 214 -3.64 10.87 -2.98
CA VAL A 214 -3.92 10.24 -4.27
C VAL A 214 -5.28 10.72 -4.78
N ASP A 215 -5.28 11.61 -5.75
CA ASP A 215 -6.48 12.03 -6.46
C ASP A 215 -6.88 10.91 -7.45
N GLY A 216 -8.17 10.54 -7.54
CA GLY A 216 -8.60 9.40 -8.37
C GLY A 216 -8.01 8.07 -7.90
N ALA A 217 -7.90 7.85 -6.59
CA ALA A 217 -7.17 6.74 -6.01
C ALA A 217 -7.63 5.37 -6.52
N LEU A 218 -8.95 5.17 -6.68
CA LEU A 218 -9.48 3.90 -7.19
C LEU A 218 -9.11 3.68 -8.66
N GLU A 219 -9.18 4.69 -9.51
CA GLU A 219 -8.81 4.58 -10.92
C GLU A 219 -7.33 4.21 -11.07
N GLN A 220 -6.44 4.94 -10.37
CA GLN A 220 -5.00 4.66 -10.39
C GLN A 220 -4.70 3.24 -9.88
N TYR A 221 -5.38 2.78 -8.83
CA TYR A 221 -5.20 1.43 -8.32
C TYR A 221 -5.68 0.36 -9.30
N LEU A 222 -6.83 0.58 -9.96
CA LEU A 222 -7.33 -0.34 -10.99
C LEU A 222 -6.34 -0.44 -12.16
N ASP A 223 -5.71 0.66 -12.57
CA ASP A 223 -4.67 0.67 -13.61
C ASP A 223 -3.44 -0.13 -13.16
N ALA A 224 -2.98 0.05 -11.93
CA ALA A 224 -1.87 -0.72 -11.37
C ALA A 224 -2.18 -2.24 -11.34
N LEU A 225 -3.41 -2.63 -11.00
CA LEU A 225 -3.84 -4.04 -11.03
C LEU A 225 -3.88 -4.60 -12.46
N VAL A 226 -4.29 -3.79 -13.45
CA VAL A 226 -4.25 -4.18 -14.87
C VAL A 226 -2.81 -4.39 -15.34
N ASP A 227 -1.87 -3.57 -14.89
CA ASP A 227 -0.45 -3.73 -15.22
C ASP A 227 0.11 -5.03 -14.62
N ILE A 228 -0.23 -5.35 -13.36
CA ILE A 228 0.13 -6.63 -12.74
C ILE A 228 -0.41 -7.81 -13.56
N ILE A 229 -1.67 -7.74 -14.02
CA ILE A 229 -2.26 -8.78 -14.88
C ILE A 229 -1.52 -8.86 -16.23
N SER A 230 -1.18 -7.71 -16.81
CA SER A 230 -0.58 -7.63 -18.14
C SER A 230 0.86 -8.15 -18.18
N ARG A 231 1.64 -7.89 -17.14
CA ARG A 231 3.02 -8.35 -16.98
C ARG A 231 3.11 -9.84 -16.66
N GLN A 232 2.01 -10.48 -16.24
CA GLN A 232 1.93 -11.93 -15.97
C GLN A 232 2.98 -12.41 -14.98
N TYR A 233 3.19 -11.66 -13.89
CA TYR A 233 4.09 -12.08 -12.83
C TYR A 233 3.79 -13.49 -12.34
N THR A 234 4.82 -14.32 -12.19
CA THR A 234 4.70 -15.71 -11.74
C THR A 234 4.55 -15.84 -10.24
N ARG A 235 5.01 -14.84 -9.48
CA ARG A 235 4.90 -14.75 -8.03
C ARG A 235 4.98 -13.30 -7.58
N ALA A 236 4.31 -12.98 -6.46
CA ALA A 236 4.54 -11.72 -5.76
C ALA A 236 4.91 -11.94 -4.29
N TRP A 237 5.78 -11.07 -3.81
CA TRP A 237 6.32 -11.00 -2.45
C TRP A 237 5.77 -9.73 -1.79
N PRO A 238 4.64 -9.85 -1.05
CA PRO A 238 3.92 -8.69 -0.53
C PRO A 238 4.57 -8.10 0.72
N GLY A 239 4.19 -6.87 1.08
CA GLY A 239 4.59 -6.22 2.33
C GLY A 239 4.10 -6.94 3.58
N HIS A 240 3.05 -7.76 3.47
CA HIS A 240 2.46 -8.50 4.58
C HIS A 240 2.19 -9.95 4.22
N ARG A 241 2.38 -10.85 5.20
CA ARG A 241 2.03 -12.28 5.14
C ARG A 241 2.87 -13.08 4.13
N GLY A 242 2.31 -14.12 3.54
CA GLY A 242 3.03 -15.04 2.65
C GLY A 242 2.98 -14.66 1.17
N PRO A 243 3.86 -15.27 0.35
CA PRO A 243 3.91 -15.01 -1.09
C PRO A 243 2.61 -15.34 -1.81
N ILE A 244 2.34 -14.59 -2.88
CA ILE A 244 1.19 -14.75 -3.78
C ILE A 244 1.66 -15.56 -5.00
N ILE A 245 1.08 -16.73 -5.21
CA ILE A 245 1.50 -17.68 -6.24
C ILE A 245 0.83 -17.41 -7.61
N ASP A 246 -0.28 -16.68 -7.61
CA ASP A 246 -1.00 -16.24 -8.80
C ASP A 246 -1.30 -14.74 -8.70
N PRO A 247 -0.31 -13.87 -8.90
CA PRO A 247 -0.53 -12.42 -8.82
C PRO A 247 -1.57 -11.90 -9.80
N PRO A 248 -1.62 -12.33 -11.09
CA PRO A 248 -2.68 -11.93 -12.00
C PRO A 248 -4.08 -12.34 -11.54
N GLY A 249 -4.23 -13.56 -11.01
CA GLY A 249 -5.51 -14.02 -10.43
C GLY A 249 -5.90 -13.20 -9.21
N ARG A 250 -4.94 -12.90 -8.32
CA ARG A 250 -5.21 -12.06 -7.15
C ARG A 250 -5.58 -10.62 -7.51
N ALA A 251 -4.92 -10.01 -8.48
CA ALA A 251 -5.26 -8.70 -9.00
C ALA A 251 -6.70 -8.68 -9.59
N ALA A 252 -7.06 -9.72 -10.34
CA ALA A 252 -8.39 -9.92 -10.87
C ALA A 252 -9.47 -10.03 -9.77
N ASP A 253 -9.18 -10.74 -8.68
CA ASP A 253 -10.07 -10.84 -7.52
C ASP A 253 -10.29 -9.47 -6.86
N ILE A 254 -9.23 -8.66 -6.75
CA ILE A 254 -9.32 -7.31 -6.17
C ILE A 254 -10.13 -6.37 -7.08
N ILE A 255 -9.95 -6.42 -8.40
CA ILE A 255 -10.80 -5.67 -9.34
C ILE A 255 -12.28 -6.04 -9.16
N SER A 256 -12.59 -7.34 -9.06
CA SER A 256 -13.95 -7.82 -8.80
C SER A 256 -14.48 -7.31 -7.45
N HIS A 257 -13.66 -7.31 -6.42
CA HIS A 257 -14.03 -6.80 -5.09
C HIS A 257 -14.41 -5.31 -5.13
N HIS A 258 -13.64 -4.48 -5.85
CA HIS A 258 -13.96 -3.06 -5.99
C HIS A 258 -15.21 -2.82 -6.83
N ARG A 259 -15.48 -3.66 -7.85
CA ARG A 259 -16.74 -3.64 -8.58
C ARG A 259 -17.92 -3.93 -7.65
N ASP A 260 -17.89 -5.04 -6.90
CA ASP A 260 -18.93 -5.41 -5.94
C ASP A 260 -19.12 -4.31 -4.88
N ARG A 261 -18.03 -3.65 -4.45
CA ARG A 261 -18.09 -2.54 -3.50
C ARG A 261 -18.76 -1.32 -4.11
N THR A 262 -18.44 -0.95 -5.35
CA THR A 262 -19.10 0.16 -6.06
C THR A 262 -20.61 -0.09 -6.23
N GLU A 263 -21.00 -1.33 -6.54
CA GLU A 263 -22.44 -1.71 -6.58
C GLU A 263 -23.12 -1.48 -5.23
N ARG A 264 -22.44 -1.78 -4.12
CA ARG A 264 -22.98 -1.51 -2.77
C ARG A 264 -23.04 -0.02 -2.48
N VAL A 265 -22.06 0.78 -2.91
CA VAL A 265 -22.08 2.26 -2.80
C VAL A 265 -23.30 2.81 -3.54
N VAL A 266 -23.55 2.37 -4.78
CA VAL A 266 -24.74 2.75 -5.55
C VAL A 266 -25.99 2.36 -4.80
N GLY A 267 -26.06 1.14 -4.23
CA GLY A 267 -27.19 0.70 -3.41
C GLY A 267 -27.49 1.60 -2.20
N VAL A 268 -26.48 2.18 -1.57
CA VAL A 268 -26.67 3.18 -0.49
C VAL A 268 -27.29 4.46 -1.04
N LEU A 269 -26.85 4.91 -2.21
CA LEU A 269 -27.34 6.13 -2.84
C LEU A 269 -28.77 5.99 -3.43
N ASP A 270 -29.29 4.78 -3.62
CA ASP A 270 -30.70 4.54 -4.01
C ASP A 270 -31.69 5.04 -2.93
N ASP A 271 -31.27 5.08 -1.66
CA ASP A 271 -32.06 5.61 -0.55
C ASP A 271 -32.01 7.16 -0.45
N GLY A 272 -31.17 7.80 -1.24
CA GLY A 272 -31.00 9.27 -1.31
C GLY A 272 -29.56 9.74 -1.23
N PRO A 273 -29.36 11.07 -1.29
CA PRO A 273 -28.02 11.64 -1.20
C PRO A 273 -27.32 11.30 0.12
N ALA A 274 -26.03 10.90 0.05
CA ALA A 274 -25.23 10.53 1.20
C ALA A 274 -23.81 11.11 1.12
N THR A 275 -23.21 11.39 2.28
CA THR A 275 -21.81 11.78 2.42
C THR A 275 -20.92 10.52 2.43
N PRO A 276 -19.60 10.65 2.14
CA PRO A 276 -18.65 9.53 2.26
C PRO A 276 -18.70 8.85 3.64
N TRP A 277 -18.87 9.64 4.71
CA TRP A 277 -19.05 9.08 6.05
C TRP A 277 -20.29 8.21 6.19
N GLU A 278 -21.45 8.68 5.70
CA GLU A 278 -22.72 7.93 5.74
C GLU A 278 -22.65 6.66 4.89
N VAL A 279 -22.08 6.74 3.69
CA VAL A 279 -21.82 5.56 2.85
C VAL A 279 -20.92 4.56 3.57
N SER A 280 -19.82 5.03 4.18
CA SER A 280 -18.91 4.18 4.95
C SER A 280 -19.61 3.48 6.12
N ALA A 281 -20.48 4.20 6.85
CA ALA A 281 -21.22 3.63 7.97
C ALA A 281 -22.17 2.49 7.53
N GLU A 282 -22.79 2.61 6.35
CA GLU A 282 -23.64 1.55 5.79
C GLU A 282 -22.81 0.36 5.27
N LEU A 283 -21.63 0.61 4.72
CA LEU A 283 -20.76 -0.44 4.18
C LEU A 283 -20.05 -1.26 5.26
N PHE A 284 -19.56 -0.59 6.30
CA PHE A 284 -18.59 -1.15 7.27
C PHE A 284 -19.11 -1.16 8.71
N GLY A 285 -20.22 -0.47 8.99
CA GLY A 285 -20.77 -0.35 10.35
C GLY A 285 -19.95 0.61 11.23
N SER A 286 -19.83 0.27 12.52
CA SER A 286 -19.08 1.11 13.48
C SER A 286 -17.60 1.00 13.30
N LEU A 287 -16.94 2.12 13.04
CA LEU A 287 -15.50 2.23 12.84
C LEU A 287 -14.81 2.76 14.08
N SER A 288 -13.56 2.31 14.33
CA SER A 288 -12.69 2.72 15.44
C SER A 288 -11.23 2.75 15.00
N PHE A 289 -10.38 3.47 15.72
CA PHE A 289 -8.96 3.60 15.43
C PHE A 289 -8.71 4.13 14.01
N ILE A 290 -7.74 3.59 13.30
CA ILE A 290 -7.40 3.99 11.94
C ILE A 290 -8.56 3.77 10.94
N HIS A 291 -9.47 2.81 11.20
CA HIS A 291 -10.60 2.56 10.32
C HIS A 291 -11.59 3.73 10.24
N ILE A 292 -11.56 4.67 11.21
CA ILE A 292 -12.32 5.92 11.14
C ILE A 292 -11.87 6.77 9.94
N LEU A 293 -10.61 6.66 9.52
CA LEU A 293 -10.07 7.30 8.32
C LEU A 293 -10.25 6.42 7.07
N HIS A 294 -9.89 5.15 7.20
CA HIS A 294 -9.87 4.21 6.07
C HIS A 294 -11.25 3.99 5.45
N GLY A 295 -12.29 3.83 6.26
CA GLY A 295 -13.63 3.57 5.76
C GLY A 295 -14.21 4.71 4.92
N PRO A 296 -14.29 5.95 5.45
CA PRO A 296 -14.77 7.09 4.66
C PRO A 296 -13.89 7.44 3.47
N GLY A 297 -12.56 7.26 3.58
CA GLY A 297 -11.65 7.46 2.47
C GLY A 297 -11.89 6.47 1.34
N GLU A 298 -12.10 5.20 1.66
CA GLU A 298 -12.46 4.19 0.67
C GLU A 298 -13.84 4.46 0.05
N ALA A 299 -14.83 4.85 0.86
CA ALA A 299 -16.13 5.27 0.33
C ALA A 299 -15.99 6.48 -0.60
N PHE A 300 -15.15 7.46 -0.25
CA PHE A 300 -14.87 8.63 -1.07
C PHE A 300 -14.21 8.25 -2.41
N ALA A 301 -13.22 7.36 -2.40
CA ALA A 301 -12.57 6.90 -3.64
C ALA A 301 -13.56 6.26 -4.63
N HIS A 302 -14.52 5.47 -4.14
CA HIS A 302 -15.59 4.93 -4.96
C HIS A 302 -16.55 6.00 -5.46
N LEU A 303 -16.91 6.98 -4.61
CA LEU A 303 -17.79 8.09 -4.99
C LEU A 303 -17.12 9.04 -5.99
N GLU A 304 -15.83 9.29 -5.86
CA GLU A 304 -15.03 10.08 -6.81
C GLU A 304 -14.99 9.37 -8.18
N HIS A 305 -14.71 8.08 -8.20
CA HIS A 305 -14.73 7.27 -9.43
C HIS A 305 -16.10 7.29 -10.14
N LEU A 306 -17.20 7.22 -9.37
CA LEU A 306 -18.56 7.36 -9.90
C LEU A 306 -18.85 8.79 -10.38
N LEU A 307 -18.29 9.81 -9.74
CA LEU A 307 -18.43 11.21 -10.12
C LEU A 307 -17.73 11.51 -11.44
N ASP A 308 -16.49 11.04 -11.60
CA ASP A 308 -15.70 11.21 -12.82
C ASP A 308 -16.34 10.50 -14.02
N ALA A 309 -17.00 9.36 -13.75
CA ALA A 309 -17.78 8.64 -14.75
C ALA A 309 -19.15 9.29 -15.06
N GLY A 310 -19.55 10.33 -14.33
CA GLY A 310 -20.86 10.98 -14.52
C GLY A 310 -22.06 10.12 -14.07
N VAL A 311 -21.86 9.20 -13.15
CA VAL A 311 -22.92 8.35 -12.56
C VAL A 311 -23.59 9.06 -11.39
N VAL A 312 -22.82 9.83 -10.63
CA VAL A 312 -23.32 10.62 -9.50
C VAL A 312 -23.06 12.10 -9.72
N ALA A 313 -23.82 12.95 -9.01
CA ALA A 313 -23.54 14.37 -8.86
C ALA A 313 -23.18 14.65 -7.39
N ARG A 314 -22.38 15.71 -7.18
CA ARG A 314 -22.00 16.14 -5.83
C ARG A 314 -22.63 17.48 -5.52
N THR A 315 -23.30 17.58 -4.35
CA THR A 315 -23.86 18.82 -3.81
C THR A 315 -23.34 19.02 -2.37
N GLY A 316 -22.45 19.97 -2.19
CA GLY A 316 -21.74 20.15 -0.92
C GLY A 316 -20.89 18.92 -0.59
N ARG A 317 -21.23 18.23 0.51
CA ARG A 317 -20.55 17.01 0.96
C ARG A 317 -21.24 15.71 0.50
N ALA A 318 -22.49 15.81 0.00
CA ALA A 318 -23.31 14.67 -0.36
C ALA A 318 -23.21 14.36 -1.87
N PHE A 319 -23.27 13.08 -2.17
CA PHE A 319 -23.34 12.51 -3.53
C PHE A 319 -24.74 11.94 -3.75
N GLU A 320 -25.26 12.07 -4.97
CA GLU A 320 -26.56 11.54 -5.37
C GLU A 320 -26.49 10.90 -6.75
N LEU A 321 -27.25 9.85 -6.99
CA LEU A 321 -27.35 9.21 -8.30
C LEU A 321 -28.02 10.15 -9.32
N LEU A 322 -27.47 10.21 -10.52
CA LEU A 322 -28.08 10.94 -11.63
C LEU A 322 -29.20 10.14 -12.33
N GLU A 323 -29.13 8.83 -12.25
CA GLU A 323 -30.15 7.92 -12.76
C GLU A 323 -30.26 6.68 -11.85
N SER A 324 -31.44 6.10 -11.78
CA SER A 324 -31.62 4.80 -11.11
C SER A 324 -31.07 3.67 -11.98
N GLU A 325 -30.41 2.68 -11.38
CA GLU A 325 -29.80 1.54 -12.06
C GLU A 325 -28.76 1.92 -13.12
N PRO A 326 -27.68 2.63 -12.73
CA PRO A 326 -26.62 3.03 -13.67
C PRO A 326 -25.88 1.78 -14.20
N ASN A 327 -25.39 1.87 -15.44
CA ASN A 327 -24.51 0.84 -15.98
C ASN A 327 -23.08 1.04 -15.47
N LEU A 328 -22.59 0.13 -14.64
CA LEU A 328 -21.26 0.16 -14.04
C LEU A 328 -20.22 -0.68 -14.82
N ASP A 329 -20.63 -1.42 -15.85
CA ASP A 329 -19.72 -2.35 -16.55
C ASP A 329 -18.50 -1.66 -17.16
N SER A 330 -18.67 -0.42 -17.64
CA SER A 330 -17.57 0.34 -18.26
C SER A 330 -16.62 1.02 -17.26
N LEU A 331 -16.91 0.97 -15.97
CA LEU A 331 -16.12 1.61 -14.91
C LEU A 331 -14.96 0.74 -14.43
N PHE A 332 -14.98 -0.53 -14.78
CA PHE A 332 -13.98 -1.48 -14.33
C PHE A 332 -13.33 -2.17 -15.52
N PRO A 333 -12.02 -2.47 -15.42
CA PRO A 333 -11.33 -3.23 -16.44
C PRO A 333 -11.98 -4.59 -16.68
N ASP A 334 -11.97 -5.03 -17.95
CA ASP A 334 -12.35 -6.39 -18.30
C ASP A 334 -11.28 -7.38 -17.80
N VAL A 335 -11.67 -8.23 -16.87
CA VAL A 335 -10.79 -9.28 -16.34
C VAL A 335 -10.92 -10.52 -17.25
N PRO A 336 -9.81 -11.11 -17.74
CA PRO A 336 -9.86 -12.33 -18.52
C PRO A 336 -10.60 -13.44 -17.77
N ALA A 337 -11.56 -14.09 -18.44
CA ALA A 337 -12.42 -15.11 -17.82
C ALA A 337 -11.62 -16.29 -17.21
N ALA A 338 -10.38 -16.53 -17.68
CA ALA A 338 -9.49 -17.55 -17.13
C ALA A 338 -8.99 -17.20 -15.71
N LEU A 339 -8.94 -15.90 -15.34
CA LEU A 339 -8.51 -15.42 -14.03
C LEU A 339 -9.68 -15.26 -13.04
N ALA A 340 -10.90 -15.16 -13.54
CA ALA A 340 -12.12 -14.93 -12.73
C ALA A 340 -12.61 -16.17 -11.93
N VAL A 341 -11.84 -17.25 -11.84
CA VAL A 341 -12.27 -18.56 -11.31
C VAL A 341 -11.94 -18.78 -9.82
N GLY A 342 -11.34 -17.81 -9.14
CA GLY A 342 -10.92 -17.93 -7.75
C GLY A 342 -11.73 -17.13 -6.75
N ARG A 343 -13.07 -17.35 -6.62
CA ARG A 343 -13.80 -16.79 -5.47
C ARG A 343 -13.30 -17.45 -4.19
N HIS A 344 -12.41 -16.78 -3.46
CA HIS A 344 -12.14 -17.15 -2.08
C HIS A 344 -13.38 -16.81 -1.24
N PRO A 345 -14.00 -17.80 -0.53
CA PRO A 345 -15.06 -17.52 0.41
C PRO A 345 -14.43 -16.98 1.70
N GLY A 346 -14.63 -15.72 1.98
CA GLY A 346 -14.19 -15.21 3.26
C GLY A 346 -14.22 -13.70 3.40
N HIS A 347 -15.38 -13.14 3.64
CA HIS A 347 -15.59 -11.91 4.44
C HIS A 347 -16.93 -11.97 5.12
#